data_c7a6457565277987531c6768c9f9a83d
#
_entry.id   c7a6457565277987531c6768c9f9a83d
#
_cell.length_a   1.000
_cell.length_b   1.000
_cell.length_c   1.000
_cell.angle_alpha   90.00
_cell.angle_beta   90.00
_cell.angle_gamma   90.00
#
_symmetry.space_group_name_H-M   'P 1'
#
loop_
_entity.id
_entity.type
_entity.pdbx_description
1 polymer ?
#
loop_
_entity_poly.entity_id
_entity_poly.type
_entity_poly.pdbx_seq_one_letter_code
_entity_poly.pdbx_strand_id
1 'polypeptide(L)'
;MNLYKSIEYDFEDKIIDYLKSIGVDTSKIDPKTLATSIDLLAKKSTPVEKIIFLVNHYFAKEKIIFAFRHNVSTIFHSYHHHDFYELIYIVEGKGELFVDEKKYLLKKGDMAFVPPNTLHKLIIESDEENLRCIMNFDEKYLKSLSSPNTDLTRFLGILSKRNTNLISFSNVDHKRLLSLFNRLNNNYLSRDYGDDLRVKLSLTDIFLKINSCAIEEEDSTIINGFNENSLVTKAIEFIDKNYQNKITLEKISDHLCMSVSRISHLFKEETGLSIIEYTIKKRLLLAKKMLLEGESTSKIADSLGFSSLPSFYKQFKKEFKITPKEFLIYSK
;
A
#
# COMPACT_ATOMS: atom_id res chain seq x y z
N MET A 1 -14.00 -13.36 18.31
CA MET A 1 -14.02 -12.55 19.55
C MET A 1 -13.55 -11.16 19.17
N ASN A 2 -14.44 -10.17 19.29
CA ASN A 2 -14.32 -8.86 18.67
C ASN A 2 -13.14 -8.06 19.24
N LEU A 3 -12.07 -7.86 18.48
CA LEU A 3 -10.88 -7.06 18.84
C LEU A 3 -11.18 -5.58 19.17
N TYR A 4 -12.40 -5.13 18.95
CA TYR A 4 -12.86 -3.77 19.21
C TYR A 4 -13.39 -3.52 20.63
N LYS A 5 -13.50 -4.53 21.50
CA LYS A 5 -14.08 -4.40 22.85
C LYS A 5 -13.07 -4.43 24.00
N SER A 6 -11.77 -4.44 23.76
CA SER A 6 -10.74 -4.43 24.80
C SER A 6 -9.71 -3.32 24.61
N ILE A 7 -10.15 -2.10 24.30
CA ILE A 7 -9.27 -0.93 24.02
C ILE A 7 -8.92 -0.19 25.34
N GLU A 8 -8.72 -0.88 26.42
CA GLU A 8 -8.09 -0.33 27.64
C GLU A 8 -6.74 -0.99 27.97
N TYR A 9 -6.23 -1.84 27.12
CA TYR A 9 -4.89 -2.41 27.26
C TYR A 9 -3.88 -1.60 26.43
N ASP A 10 -2.76 -1.39 27.03
CA ASP A 10 -1.60 -0.62 26.62
C ASP A 10 -1.42 -0.57 25.09
N PHE A 11 -1.68 0.60 24.51
CA PHE A 11 -1.62 0.84 23.06
C PHE A 11 -0.20 0.61 22.52
N GLU A 12 0.82 0.83 23.36
CA GLU A 12 2.23 0.61 23.02
C GLU A 12 2.52 -0.88 22.82
N ASP A 13 2.03 -1.73 23.69
CA ASP A 13 2.22 -3.19 23.60
C ASP A 13 1.56 -3.75 22.33
N LYS A 14 0.37 -3.28 21.97
CA LYS A 14 -0.31 -3.69 20.74
C LYS A 14 0.41 -3.27 19.47
N ILE A 15 1.01 -2.09 19.46
CA ILE A 15 1.85 -1.64 18.35
C ILE A 15 3.11 -2.48 18.27
N ILE A 16 3.77 -2.72 19.40
CA ILE A 16 4.96 -3.56 19.48
C ILE A 16 4.63 -4.99 19.00
N ASP A 17 3.53 -5.56 19.46
CA ASP A 17 3.09 -6.89 19.04
C ASP A 17 2.71 -6.92 17.55
N TYR A 18 2.08 -5.88 17.05
CA TYR A 18 1.83 -5.73 15.62
C TYR A 18 3.14 -5.64 14.84
N LEU A 19 4.06 -4.76 15.23
CA LEU A 19 5.37 -4.63 14.59
C LEU A 19 6.13 -5.94 14.59
N LYS A 20 6.16 -6.67 15.71
CA LYS A 20 6.72 -8.03 15.81
C LYS A 20 6.01 -8.99 14.85
N SER A 21 4.68 -8.94 14.80
CA SER A 21 3.88 -9.81 13.93
C SER A 21 4.14 -9.58 12.44
N ILE A 22 4.62 -8.38 12.06
CA ILE A 22 5.04 -8.06 10.69
C ILE A 22 6.54 -8.25 10.45
N GLY A 23 7.25 -8.90 11.38
CA GLY A 23 8.67 -9.18 11.26
C GLY A 23 9.59 -8.00 11.59
N VAL A 24 9.05 -6.92 12.16
CA VAL A 24 9.85 -5.76 12.59
C VAL A 24 10.58 -6.12 13.87
N ASP A 25 11.91 -6.00 13.87
CA ASP A 25 12.73 -6.13 15.08
C ASP A 25 12.54 -4.92 15.99
N THR A 26 11.57 -5.04 16.90
CA THR A 26 11.25 -3.96 17.84
C THR A 26 12.37 -3.62 18.81
N SER A 27 13.38 -4.48 18.98
CA SER A 27 14.56 -4.21 19.82
C SER A 27 15.47 -3.11 19.24
N LYS A 28 15.33 -2.82 17.95
CA LYS A 28 16.05 -1.75 17.25
C LYS A 28 15.31 -0.40 17.26
N ILE A 29 14.07 -0.39 17.72
CA ILE A 29 13.28 0.84 17.83
C ILE A 29 13.66 1.50 19.17
N ASP A 30 14.20 2.71 19.10
CA ASP A 30 14.42 3.50 20.30
C ASP A 30 13.09 3.77 21.03
N PRO A 31 12.91 3.29 22.29
CA PRO A 31 11.65 3.45 23.00
C PRO A 31 11.18 4.89 23.14
N LYS A 32 12.12 5.86 23.25
CA LYS A 32 11.79 7.30 23.32
C LYS A 32 11.24 7.81 21.99
N THR A 33 11.81 7.38 20.87
CA THR A 33 11.34 7.74 19.52
C THR A 33 9.95 7.11 19.28
N LEU A 34 9.74 5.86 19.72
CA LEU A 34 8.46 5.19 19.62
C LEU A 34 7.41 5.91 20.49
N ALA A 35 7.69 6.14 21.76
CA ALA A 35 6.79 6.82 22.71
C ALA A 35 6.46 8.25 22.25
N THR A 36 7.46 9.03 21.82
CA THR A 36 7.27 10.40 21.32
C THR A 36 6.41 10.40 20.04
N SER A 37 6.63 9.45 19.15
CA SER A 37 5.84 9.31 17.93
C SER A 37 4.41 8.88 18.22
N ILE A 38 4.21 7.98 19.18
CA ILE A 38 2.90 7.54 19.68
C ILE A 38 2.16 8.69 20.35
N ASP A 39 2.80 9.45 21.24
CA ASP A 39 2.21 10.60 21.94
C ASP A 39 1.78 11.73 20.99
N LEU A 40 2.61 12.05 20.00
CA LEU A 40 2.27 13.02 18.95
C LEU A 40 1.03 12.60 18.15
N LEU A 41 0.84 11.30 17.95
CA LEU A 41 -0.28 10.72 17.21
C LEU A 41 -1.50 10.41 18.08
N ALA A 42 -1.30 10.19 19.39
CA ALA A 42 -2.33 9.72 20.33
C ALA A 42 -3.55 10.64 20.41
N LYS A 43 -3.40 11.92 20.13
CA LYS A 43 -4.46 12.91 20.38
C LYS A 43 -5.51 13.06 19.28
N LYS A 44 -5.31 12.60 18.02
CA LYS A 44 -6.26 12.88 16.92
C LYS A 44 -6.31 11.88 15.75
N SER A 45 -5.68 10.71 15.80
CA SER A 45 -5.61 9.77 14.66
C SER A 45 -6.28 8.43 14.94
N THR A 46 -6.84 7.78 13.91
CA THR A 46 -7.35 6.41 14.03
C THR A 46 -6.21 5.41 14.29
N PRO A 47 -6.46 4.23 14.90
CA PRO A 47 -5.45 3.20 15.08
C PRO A 47 -4.72 2.82 13.77
N VAL A 48 -5.45 2.79 12.65
CA VAL A 48 -4.92 2.50 11.31
C VAL A 48 -3.90 3.54 10.87
N GLU A 49 -4.22 4.84 10.99
CA GLU A 49 -3.30 5.93 10.61
C GLU A 49 -2.01 5.90 11.44
N LYS A 50 -2.10 5.49 12.71
CA LYS A 50 -0.94 5.34 13.59
C LYS A 50 -0.02 4.22 13.15
N ILE A 51 -0.59 3.07 12.78
CA ILE A 51 0.17 1.92 12.31
C ILE A 51 0.87 2.26 10.98
N ILE A 52 0.17 2.88 10.03
CA ILE A 52 0.74 3.31 8.75
C ILE A 52 1.90 4.27 8.97
N PHE A 53 1.75 5.25 9.89
CA PHE A 53 2.84 6.18 10.21
C PHE A 53 4.07 5.46 10.76
N LEU A 54 3.89 4.50 11.67
CA LEU A 54 5.00 3.72 12.25
C LEU A 54 5.68 2.85 11.20
N VAL A 55 4.91 2.19 10.34
CA VAL A 55 5.45 1.39 9.23
C VAL A 55 6.26 2.29 8.29
N ASN A 56 5.73 3.45 7.91
CA ASN A 56 6.45 4.41 7.07
C ASN A 56 7.75 4.91 7.73
N HIS A 57 7.71 5.22 9.03
CA HIS A 57 8.88 5.66 9.77
C HIS A 57 9.97 4.58 9.85
N TYR A 58 9.56 3.34 10.16
CA TYR A 58 10.47 2.20 10.19
C TYR A 58 11.04 1.89 8.80
N PHE A 59 10.19 1.90 7.78
CA PHE A 59 10.58 1.66 6.39
C PHE A 59 11.56 2.71 5.86
N ALA A 60 11.44 3.97 6.24
CA ALA A 60 12.38 5.01 5.85
C ALA A 60 13.83 4.66 6.25
N LYS A 61 14.01 3.88 7.32
CA LYS A 61 15.31 3.43 7.82
C LYS A 61 15.77 2.12 7.18
N GLU A 62 14.92 1.10 7.16
CA GLU A 62 15.31 -0.28 6.78
C GLU A 62 15.22 -0.55 5.27
N LYS A 63 14.45 0.24 4.50
CA LYS A 63 14.25 0.15 3.04
C LYS A 63 13.60 -1.15 2.56
N ILE A 64 13.43 -2.13 3.43
CA ILE A 64 12.70 -3.37 3.19
C ILE A 64 12.09 -3.87 4.50
N ILE A 65 10.86 -4.35 4.40
CA ILE A 65 10.16 -5.06 5.48
C ILE A 65 9.56 -6.32 4.85
N PHE A 66 9.73 -7.45 5.51
CA PHE A 66 9.24 -8.72 5.02
C PHE A 66 8.60 -9.54 6.14
N ALA A 67 7.45 -10.16 5.85
CA ALA A 67 6.80 -11.08 6.78
C ALA A 67 5.93 -12.12 6.06
N PHE A 68 5.87 -13.34 6.61
CA PHE A 68 4.79 -14.27 6.36
C PHE A 68 3.59 -13.96 7.26
N ARG A 69 2.38 -14.13 6.70
CA ARG A 69 1.10 -14.02 7.41
C ARG A 69 0.35 -15.32 7.25
N HIS A 70 0.08 -15.99 8.36
CA HIS A 70 -0.61 -17.27 8.37
C HIS A 70 -1.91 -17.17 9.14
N ASN A 71 -3.04 -17.49 8.51
CA ASN A 71 -4.39 -17.47 9.08
C ASN A 71 -4.75 -16.18 9.83
N VAL A 72 -4.27 -15.05 9.30
CA VAL A 72 -4.52 -13.72 9.87
C VAL A 72 -5.40 -12.94 8.89
N SER A 73 -6.59 -12.54 9.35
CA SER A 73 -7.43 -11.60 8.60
C SER A 73 -6.70 -10.28 8.35
N THR A 74 -7.13 -9.53 7.37
CA THR A 74 -6.56 -8.19 7.13
C THR A 74 -6.91 -7.24 8.26
N ILE A 75 -5.92 -6.45 8.70
CA ILE A 75 -6.09 -5.47 9.76
C ILE A 75 -6.78 -4.21 9.22
N PHE A 76 -6.57 -3.91 7.95
CA PHE A 76 -7.08 -2.71 7.30
C PHE A 76 -8.32 -3.03 6.46
N HIS A 77 -9.49 -2.75 7.01
CA HIS A 77 -10.77 -2.87 6.29
C HIS A 77 -11.11 -1.61 5.47
N SER A 78 -10.28 -0.57 5.52
CA SER A 78 -10.47 0.68 4.79
C SER A 78 -9.34 0.95 3.81
N TYR A 79 -9.62 1.73 2.77
CA TYR A 79 -8.59 2.20 1.85
C TYR A 79 -7.55 3.02 2.58
N HIS A 80 -6.28 2.70 2.30
CA HIS A 80 -5.10 3.37 2.84
C HIS A 80 -4.02 3.52 1.76
N HIS A 81 -2.94 4.19 2.10
CA HIS A 81 -1.78 4.36 1.23
C HIS A 81 -0.49 4.41 2.05
N HIS A 82 0.62 4.18 1.41
CA HIS A 82 1.98 4.29 1.96
C HIS A 82 2.97 4.77 0.89
N ASP A 83 4.21 5.10 1.29
CA ASP A 83 5.23 5.72 0.43
C ASP A 83 6.22 4.71 -0.19
N PHE A 84 5.93 3.42 -0.12
CA PHE A 84 6.76 2.33 -0.63
C PHE A 84 5.94 1.39 -1.52
N TYR A 85 6.61 0.52 -2.27
CA TYR A 85 5.95 -0.59 -2.95
C TYR A 85 5.59 -1.68 -1.94
N GLU A 86 4.39 -2.22 -2.06
CA GLU A 86 3.98 -3.42 -1.34
C GLU A 86 3.79 -4.57 -2.31
N LEU A 87 4.49 -5.68 -2.05
CA LEU A 87 4.31 -6.96 -2.70
C LEU A 87 3.45 -7.84 -1.82
N ILE A 88 2.38 -8.39 -2.38
CA ILE A 88 1.47 -9.34 -1.74
C ILE A 88 1.50 -10.63 -2.55
N TYR A 89 2.05 -11.71 -1.98
CA TYR A 89 2.13 -13.00 -2.64
C TYR A 89 1.27 -14.03 -1.91
N ILE A 90 0.27 -14.59 -2.59
CA ILE A 90 -0.62 -15.61 -2.02
C ILE A 90 0.06 -16.97 -2.16
N VAL A 91 0.49 -17.51 -1.04
CA VAL A 91 1.12 -18.84 -0.97
C VAL A 91 0.05 -19.92 -0.87
N GLU A 92 -0.99 -19.69 -0.08
CA GLU A 92 -2.16 -20.57 0.06
C GLU A 92 -3.40 -19.72 0.34
N GLY A 93 -4.57 -20.18 -0.10
CA GLY A 93 -5.84 -19.47 0.06
C GLY A 93 -6.14 -18.46 -1.06
N LYS A 94 -6.95 -17.48 -0.73
CA LYS A 94 -7.43 -16.45 -1.66
C LYS A 94 -7.61 -15.11 -0.95
N GLY A 95 -7.80 -14.04 -1.73
CA GLY A 95 -8.11 -12.71 -1.22
C GLY A 95 -8.60 -11.77 -2.30
N GLU A 96 -9.02 -10.59 -1.90
CA GLU A 96 -9.44 -9.51 -2.78
C GLU A 96 -8.55 -8.29 -2.55
N LEU A 97 -7.93 -7.81 -3.61
CA LEU A 97 -7.13 -6.58 -3.58
C LEU A 97 -7.80 -5.52 -4.43
N PHE A 98 -8.03 -4.38 -3.83
CA PHE A 98 -8.51 -3.17 -4.50
C PHE A 98 -7.35 -2.18 -4.60
N VAL A 99 -7.07 -1.73 -5.80
CA VAL A 99 -6.01 -0.74 -6.10
C VAL A 99 -6.62 0.33 -7.00
N ASP A 100 -6.80 1.53 -6.47
CA ASP A 100 -7.59 2.58 -7.10
C ASP A 100 -8.97 2.01 -7.54
N GLU A 101 -9.31 2.12 -8.84
CA GLU A 101 -10.57 1.63 -9.40
C GLU A 101 -10.58 0.13 -9.76
N LYS A 102 -9.45 -0.58 -9.59
CA LYS A 102 -9.30 -1.98 -9.99
C LYS A 102 -9.49 -2.93 -8.81
N LYS A 103 -10.18 -4.04 -9.08
CA LYS A 103 -10.29 -5.17 -8.18
C LYS A 103 -9.54 -6.37 -8.75
N TYR A 104 -8.76 -7.02 -7.92
CA TYR A 104 -8.05 -8.26 -8.24
C TYR A 104 -8.53 -9.37 -7.30
N LEU A 105 -9.01 -10.47 -7.86
CA LEU A 105 -9.28 -11.69 -7.12
C LEU A 105 -7.98 -12.48 -7.05
N LEU A 106 -7.36 -12.50 -5.89
CA LEU A 106 -6.08 -13.15 -5.68
C LEU A 106 -6.30 -14.61 -5.28
N LYS A 107 -5.51 -15.49 -5.85
CA LYS A 107 -5.48 -16.93 -5.53
C LYS A 107 -4.04 -17.40 -5.34
N LYS A 108 -3.88 -18.62 -4.88
CA LYS A 108 -2.58 -19.29 -4.76
C LYS A 108 -1.74 -19.12 -6.03
N GLY A 109 -0.51 -18.67 -5.86
CA GLY A 109 0.44 -18.40 -6.95
C GLY A 109 0.35 -16.99 -7.51
N ASP A 110 -0.60 -16.17 -7.07
CA ASP A 110 -0.72 -14.78 -7.50
C ASP A 110 0.16 -13.86 -6.64
N MET A 111 0.82 -12.92 -7.30
CA MET A 111 1.62 -11.88 -6.68
C MET A 111 1.17 -10.51 -7.18
N ALA A 112 0.68 -9.71 -6.26
CA ALA A 112 0.23 -8.35 -6.54
C ALA A 112 1.25 -7.32 -6.05
N PHE A 113 1.29 -6.18 -6.75
CA PHE A 113 2.18 -5.06 -6.45
C PHE A 113 1.38 -3.78 -6.30
N VAL A 114 1.42 -3.18 -5.12
CA VAL A 114 0.81 -1.88 -4.87
C VAL A 114 1.90 -0.80 -4.97
N PRO A 115 1.77 0.15 -5.91
CA PRO A 115 2.72 1.25 -6.03
C PRO A 115 2.66 2.23 -4.85
N PRO A 116 3.74 2.99 -4.59
CA PRO A 116 3.73 4.07 -3.61
C PRO A 116 2.61 5.08 -3.88
N ASN A 117 2.04 5.63 -2.82
CA ASN A 117 1.02 6.68 -2.87
C ASN A 117 -0.25 6.29 -3.66
N THR A 118 -0.60 5.01 -3.66
CA THR A 118 -1.80 4.47 -4.30
C THR A 118 -2.81 4.07 -3.23
N LEU A 119 -4.06 4.50 -3.40
CA LEU A 119 -5.16 4.08 -2.51
C LEU A 119 -5.50 2.62 -2.78
N HIS A 120 -5.38 1.78 -1.75
CA HIS A 120 -5.62 0.35 -1.87
C HIS A 120 -6.22 -0.25 -0.60
N LYS A 121 -6.76 -1.45 -0.74
CA LYS A 121 -7.34 -2.24 0.34
C LYS A 121 -7.21 -3.72 0.01
N LEU A 122 -6.69 -4.50 0.94
CA LEU A 122 -6.65 -5.96 0.84
C LEU A 122 -7.70 -6.54 1.78
N ILE A 123 -8.49 -7.49 1.30
CA ILE A 123 -9.43 -8.28 2.10
C ILE A 123 -8.98 -9.74 2.07
N ILE A 124 -8.72 -10.30 3.23
CA ILE A 124 -8.48 -11.71 3.45
C ILE A 124 -9.48 -12.19 4.48
N GLU A 125 -10.30 -13.16 4.13
CA GLU A 125 -11.26 -13.76 5.05
C GLU A 125 -10.52 -14.68 6.02
N SER A 126 -10.94 -14.66 7.30
CA SER A 126 -10.27 -15.43 8.36
C SER A 126 -10.69 -16.90 8.41
N ASP A 127 -11.76 -17.25 7.73
CA ASP A 127 -12.41 -18.56 7.85
C ASP A 127 -11.77 -19.63 6.95
N GLU A 128 -10.83 -19.24 6.10
CA GLU A 128 -10.10 -20.15 5.20
C GLU A 128 -8.62 -20.21 5.57
N GLU A 129 -8.00 -21.37 5.28
CA GLU A 129 -6.56 -21.49 5.38
C GLU A 129 -5.90 -20.50 4.43
N ASN A 130 -5.09 -19.61 4.99
CA ASN A 130 -4.46 -18.53 4.26
C ASN A 130 -3.00 -18.37 4.69
N LEU A 131 -2.12 -18.41 3.72
CA LEU A 131 -0.71 -18.06 3.89
C LEU A 131 -0.31 -17.08 2.79
N ARG A 132 0.24 -15.93 3.18
CA ARG A 132 0.75 -14.93 2.26
C ARG A 132 2.09 -14.35 2.72
N CYS A 133 2.89 -13.93 1.75
CA CYS A 133 4.05 -13.08 2.00
C CYS A 133 3.68 -11.63 1.75
N ILE A 134 4.05 -10.75 2.65
CA ILE A 134 4.01 -9.30 2.47
C ILE A 134 5.45 -8.80 2.46
N MET A 135 5.80 -8.03 1.43
CA MET A 135 7.11 -7.39 1.34
C MET A 135 6.94 -5.93 0.93
N ASN A 136 7.39 -5.04 1.78
CA ASN A 136 7.46 -3.61 1.48
C ASN A 136 8.88 -3.28 1.04
N PHE A 137 9.05 -2.59 -0.09
CA PHE A 137 10.38 -2.27 -0.62
C PHE A 137 10.43 -0.88 -1.26
N ASP A 138 11.63 -0.30 -1.20
CA ASP A 138 11.95 0.95 -1.89
C ASP A 138 12.52 0.64 -3.28
N GLU A 139 12.01 1.31 -4.32
CA GLU A 139 12.47 1.09 -5.69
C GLU A 139 13.96 1.43 -5.87
N LYS A 140 14.43 2.53 -5.26
CA LYS A 140 15.84 2.94 -5.33
C LYS A 140 16.74 1.91 -4.66
N TYR A 141 16.27 1.34 -3.54
CA TYR A 141 16.99 0.25 -2.88
C TYR A 141 17.08 -0.98 -3.77
N LEU A 142 15.96 -1.41 -4.37
CA LEU A 142 15.96 -2.54 -5.30
C LEU A 142 16.86 -2.26 -6.52
N LYS A 143 16.80 -1.04 -7.05
CA LYS A 143 17.69 -0.61 -8.14
C LYS A 143 19.16 -0.62 -7.75
N SER A 144 19.49 -0.35 -6.49
CA SER A 144 20.88 -0.44 -5.99
C SER A 144 21.43 -1.87 -5.95
N LEU A 145 20.58 -2.88 -5.97
CA LEU A 145 20.96 -4.29 -6.08
C LEU A 145 21.11 -4.75 -7.55
N SER A 146 20.74 -3.92 -8.50
CA SER A 146 20.85 -4.19 -9.94
C SER A 146 22.29 -4.11 -10.42
N SER A 147 22.57 -4.70 -11.58
CA SER A 147 23.87 -4.59 -12.26
C SER A 147 23.71 -3.73 -13.52
N PRO A 148 24.83 -3.34 -14.21
CA PRO A 148 24.75 -2.60 -15.46
C PRO A 148 23.92 -3.28 -16.55
N ASN A 149 23.83 -4.61 -16.53
CA ASN A 149 23.14 -5.42 -17.55
C ASN A 149 21.82 -6.00 -17.04
N THR A 150 21.45 -5.83 -15.77
CA THR A 150 20.26 -6.44 -15.18
C THR A 150 19.58 -5.47 -14.24
N ASP A 151 18.43 -4.94 -14.65
CA ASP A 151 17.59 -4.07 -13.84
C ASP A 151 16.53 -4.89 -13.10
N LEU A 152 16.66 -5.00 -11.79
CA LEU A 152 15.70 -5.72 -10.94
C LEU A 152 14.33 -5.02 -10.83
N THR A 153 14.22 -3.77 -11.25
CA THR A 153 12.95 -3.02 -11.26
C THR A 153 12.19 -3.10 -12.58
N ARG A 154 12.72 -3.80 -13.61
CA ARG A 154 12.15 -3.86 -14.95
C ARG A 154 10.69 -4.32 -14.98
N PHE A 155 10.31 -5.27 -14.12
CA PHE A 155 8.94 -5.77 -14.03
C PHE A 155 7.93 -4.66 -13.74
N LEU A 156 8.29 -3.61 -12.99
CA LEU A 156 7.40 -2.47 -12.70
C LEU A 156 6.98 -1.75 -13.99
N GLY A 157 7.94 -1.55 -14.91
CA GLY A 157 7.65 -0.98 -16.21
C GLY A 157 6.75 -1.88 -17.07
N ILE A 158 6.95 -3.19 -17.03
CA ILE A 158 6.10 -4.18 -17.73
C ILE A 158 4.68 -4.14 -17.18
N LEU A 159 4.50 -4.19 -15.85
CA LEU A 159 3.17 -4.11 -15.22
C LEU A 159 2.45 -2.80 -15.56
N SER A 160 3.18 -1.68 -15.55
CA SER A 160 2.63 -0.37 -15.93
C SER A 160 2.15 -0.35 -17.38
N LYS A 161 2.94 -0.86 -18.32
CA LYS A 161 2.55 -0.95 -19.75
C LYS A 161 1.32 -1.83 -19.95
N ARG A 162 1.24 -2.95 -19.22
CA ARG A 162 0.09 -3.87 -19.26
C ARG A 162 -1.12 -3.36 -18.49
N ASN A 163 -1.01 -2.23 -17.83
CA ASN A 163 -2.05 -1.66 -16.97
C ASN A 163 -2.57 -2.65 -15.92
N THR A 164 -1.67 -3.44 -15.33
CA THR A 164 -1.99 -4.42 -14.30
C THR A 164 -1.07 -4.27 -13.08
N ASN A 165 -1.52 -4.79 -11.94
CA ASN A 165 -0.74 -4.88 -10.71
C ASN A 165 -0.44 -6.34 -10.31
N LEU A 166 -0.69 -7.31 -11.22
CA LEU A 166 -0.70 -8.73 -10.90
C LEU A 166 0.23 -9.51 -11.83
N ILE A 167 0.97 -10.47 -11.26
CA ILE A 167 1.68 -11.56 -11.95
C ILE A 167 1.16 -12.87 -11.36
N SER A 168 0.77 -13.83 -12.22
CA SER A 168 0.33 -15.17 -11.82
C SER A 168 1.40 -16.20 -12.15
N PHE A 169 1.86 -16.94 -11.16
CA PHE A 169 2.94 -17.91 -11.32
C PHE A 169 2.40 -19.33 -11.55
N SER A 170 3.06 -20.07 -12.43
CA SER A 170 2.82 -21.49 -12.62
C SER A 170 3.08 -22.27 -11.31
N ASN A 171 2.53 -23.49 -11.20
CA ASN A 171 2.79 -24.33 -10.03
C ASN A 171 4.29 -24.63 -9.81
N VAL A 172 5.07 -24.70 -10.88
CA VAL A 172 6.54 -24.92 -10.79
C VAL A 172 7.22 -23.67 -10.23
N ASP A 173 6.88 -22.50 -10.74
CA ASP A 173 7.43 -21.23 -10.30
C ASP A 173 6.99 -20.88 -8.90
N HIS A 174 5.73 -21.20 -8.54
CA HIS A 174 5.23 -21.07 -7.18
C HIS A 174 6.09 -21.82 -6.16
N LYS A 175 6.40 -23.12 -6.41
CA LYS A 175 7.26 -23.91 -5.53
C LYS A 175 8.66 -23.28 -5.41
N ARG A 176 9.23 -22.81 -6.51
CA ARG A 176 10.54 -22.17 -6.52
C ARG A 176 10.53 -20.85 -5.73
N LEU A 177 9.55 -20.00 -5.96
CA LEU A 177 9.40 -18.74 -5.23
C LEU A 177 9.20 -18.97 -3.73
N LEU A 178 8.37 -19.94 -3.33
CA LEU A 178 8.18 -20.29 -1.93
C LEU A 178 9.50 -20.68 -1.26
N SER A 179 10.34 -21.46 -1.95
CA SER A 179 11.67 -21.81 -1.45
C SER A 179 12.58 -20.57 -1.28
N LEU A 180 12.52 -19.62 -2.25
CA LEU A 180 13.29 -18.38 -2.16
C LEU A 180 12.80 -17.49 -1.01
N PHE A 181 11.48 -17.35 -0.84
CA PHE A 181 10.91 -16.59 0.27
C PHE A 181 11.20 -17.22 1.65
N ASN A 182 11.18 -18.55 1.76
CA ASN A 182 11.59 -19.24 3.00
C ASN A 182 13.06 -18.98 3.32
N ARG A 183 13.93 -19.01 2.30
CA ARG A 183 15.36 -18.66 2.48
C ARG A 183 15.53 -17.20 2.92
N LEU A 184 14.78 -16.27 2.31
CA LEU A 184 14.77 -14.87 2.74
C LEU A 184 14.33 -14.75 4.19
N ASN A 185 13.25 -15.42 4.58
CA ASN A 185 12.73 -15.37 5.95
C ASN A 185 13.76 -15.85 6.97
N ASN A 186 14.43 -16.96 6.70
CA ASN A 186 15.46 -17.49 7.58
C ASN A 186 16.64 -16.52 7.73
N ASN A 187 17.12 -15.95 6.62
CA ASN A 187 18.21 -14.97 6.63
C ASN A 187 17.82 -13.64 7.28
N TYR A 188 16.56 -13.22 7.13
CA TYR A 188 16.03 -11.98 7.68
C TYR A 188 15.87 -12.05 9.21
N LEU A 189 15.49 -13.20 9.73
CA LEU A 189 15.31 -13.44 11.17
C LEU A 189 16.62 -13.82 11.89
N SER A 190 17.62 -14.33 11.16
CA SER A 190 18.93 -14.63 11.72
C SER A 190 19.72 -13.36 12.05
N ARG A 191 20.69 -13.48 12.95
CA ARG A 191 21.60 -12.39 13.35
C ARG A 191 23.06 -12.82 13.21
N ASP A 192 23.33 -13.79 12.36
CA ASP A 192 24.65 -14.31 12.13
C ASP A 192 25.50 -13.41 11.23
N TYR A 193 26.79 -13.60 11.28
CA TYR A 193 27.72 -12.87 10.41
C TYR A 193 27.37 -13.07 8.93
N GLY A 194 27.21 -11.98 8.22
CA GLY A 194 26.94 -11.97 6.77
C GLY A 194 25.44 -12.10 6.40
N ASP A 195 24.51 -12.07 7.34
CA ASP A 195 23.08 -12.18 7.05
C ASP A 195 22.54 -10.99 6.24
N ASP A 196 23.11 -9.80 6.42
CA ASP A 196 22.82 -8.65 5.59
C ASP A 196 23.10 -8.90 4.09
N LEU A 197 24.20 -9.62 3.79
CA LEU A 197 24.51 -10.03 2.41
C LEU A 197 23.61 -11.18 1.95
N ARG A 198 23.31 -12.15 2.81
CA ARG A 198 22.38 -13.26 2.49
C ARG A 198 20.98 -12.75 2.19
N VAL A 199 20.52 -11.73 2.93
CA VAL A 199 19.25 -11.06 2.63
C VAL A 199 19.29 -10.43 1.25
N LYS A 200 20.33 -9.65 0.91
CA LYS A 200 20.48 -9.05 -0.43
C LYS A 200 20.51 -10.09 -1.54
N LEU A 201 21.23 -11.20 -1.36
CA LEU A 201 21.26 -12.32 -2.31
C LEU A 201 19.87 -12.94 -2.48
N SER A 202 19.16 -13.18 -1.37
CA SER A 202 17.81 -13.75 -1.42
C SER A 202 16.82 -12.83 -2.14
N LEU A 203 16.90 -11.52 -1.90
CA LEU A 203 16.11 -10.51 -2.61
C LEU A 203 16.43 -10.49 -4.09
N THR A 204 17.73 -10.49 -4.45
CA THR A 204 18.17 -10.53 -5.85
C THR A 204 17.58 -11.73 -6.57
N ASP A 205 17.66 -12.94 -5.99
CA ASP A 205 17.10 -14.15 -6.58
C ASP A 205 15.57 -14.08 -6.76
N ILE A 206 14.84 -13.54 -5.76
CA ILE A 206 13.39 -13.36 -5.84
C ILE A 206 13.05 -12.41 -6.99
N PHE A 207 13.68 -11.24 -7.05
CA PHE A 207 13.36 -10.24 -8.08
C PHE A 207 13.85 -10.63 -9.47
N LEU A 208 14.91 -11.42 -9.61
CA LEU A 208 15.29 -12.06 -10.87
C LEU A 208 14.19 -13.00 -11.36
N LYS A 209 13.61 -13.83 -10.46
CA LYS A 209 12.52 -14.73 -10.83
C LYS A 209 11.24 -13.96 -11.19
N ILE A 210 10.90 -12.91 -10.46
CA ILE A 210 9.76 -12.03 -10.78
C ILE A 210 9.93 -11.42 -12.17
N ASN A 211 11.11 -10.85 -12.47
CA ASN A 211 11.40 -10.26 -13.79
C ASN A 211 11.33 -11.28 -14.92
N SER A 212 11.87 -12.48 -14.71
CA SER A 212 11.82 -13.54 -15.72
C SER A 212 10.37 -13.89 -16.11
N CYS A 213 9.50 -14.07 -15.10
CA CYS A 213 8.09 -14.35 -15.34
C CYS A 213 7.35 -13.17 -15.97
N ALA A 214 7.62 -11.94 -15.52
CA ALA A 214 7.01 -10.75 -16.09
C ALA A 214 7.39 -10.55 -17.57
N ILE A 215 8.64 -10.86 -17.95
CA ILE A 215 9.12 -10.79 -19.35
C ILE A 215 8.45 -11.88 -20.20
N GLU A 216 8.35 -13.12 -19.69
CA GLU A 216 7.66 -14.21 -20.40
C GLU A 216 6.18 -13.88 -20.65
N GLU A 217 5.56 -13.12 -19.75
CA GLU A 217 4.18 -12.66 -19.89
C GLU A 217 4.04 -11.37 -20.73
N GLU A 218 5.12 -10.64 -21.04
CA GLU A 218 5.05 -9.34 -21.74
C GLU A 218 4.34 -9.49 -23.10
N ASP A 219 4.50 -10.62 -23.77
CA ASP A 219 3.86 -10.93 -25.07
C ASP A 219 2.45 -11.54 -24.93
N SER A 220 1.99 -11.82 -23.70
CA SER A 220 0.67 -12.41 -23.47
C SER A 220 -0.41 -11.34 -23.34
N THR A 221 -1.56 -11.54 -24.00
CA THR A 221 -2.70 -10.60 -23.96
C THR A 221 -3.61 -10.79 -22.74
N ILE A 222 -3.19 -11.52 -21.73
CA ILE A 222 -4.04 -11.83 -20.56
C ILE A 222 -4.06 -10.63 -19.62
N ILE A 223 -5.13 -9.86 -19.68
CA ILE A 223 -5.43 -8.80 -18.72
C ILE A 223 -6.13 -9.45 -17.52
N ASN A 224 -5.40 -9.70 -16.44
CA ASN A 224 -5.93 -10.24 -15.19
C ASN A 224 -6.30 -9.13 -14.20
N GLY A 225 -7.12 -8.20 -14.62
CA GLY A 225 -7.74 -7.21 -13.73
C GLY A 225 -9.19 -7.06 -14.14
N PHE A 226 -10.12 -7.33 -13.24
CA PHE A 226 -11.52 -7.09 -13.52
C PHE A 226 -11.87 -5.69 -13.04
N ASN A 227 -12.33 -4.83 -13.95
CA ASN A 227 -13.18 -3.74 -13.53
C ASN A 227 -14.47 -4.38 -13.01
N GLU A 228 -14.58 -4.52 -11.71
CA GLU A 228 -15.84 -4.94 -11.12
C GLU A 228 -16.87 -3.85 -11.45
N ASN A 229 -17.98 -4.25 -12.04
CA ASN A 229 -19.07 -3.34 -12.42
C ASN A 229 -19.87 -2.91 -11.17
N SER A 230 -19.19 -2.81 -10.01
CA SER A 230 -19.81 -2.39 -8.77
C SER A 230 -20.11 -0.89 -8.81
N LEU A 231 -21.12 -0.46 -8.06
CA LEU A 231 -21.49 0.94 -7.95
C LEU A 231 -20.38 1.78 -7.33
N VAL A 232 -19.62 1.17 -6.40
CA VAL A 232 -18.49 1.82 -5.73
C VAL A 232 -17.32 1.98 -6.69
N THR A 233 -17.00 0.97 -7.51
CA THR A 233 -15.99 1.08 -8.57
C THR A 233 -16.33 2.19 -9.55
N LYS A 234 -17.59 2.28 -10.00
CA LYS A 234 -18.05 3.38 -10.88
C LYS A 234 -17.95 4.76 -10.20
N ALA A 235 -18.21 4.83 -8.89
CA ALA A 235 -18.03 6.08 -8.15
C ALA A 235 -16.55 6.47 -8.08
N ILE A 236 -15.63 5.51 -7.87
CA ILE A 236 -14.18 5.74 -7.87
C ILE A 236 -13.71 6.18 -9.26
N GLU A 237 -14.14 5.51 -10.33
CA GLU A 237 -13.85 5.94 -11.71
C GLU A 237 -14.34 7.37 -11.99
N PHE A 238 -15.54 7.73 -11.51
CA PHE A 238 -16.04 9.08 -11.64
C PHE A 238 -15.16 10.09 -10.91
N ILE A 239 -14.72 9.77 -9.68
CA ILE A 239 -13.80 10.60 -8.91
C ILE A 239 -12.48 10.76 -9.67
N ASP A 240 -11.91 9.68 -10.18
CA ASP A 240 -10.62 9.67 -10.87
C ASP A 240 -10.64 10.47 -12.19
N LYS A 241 -11.78 10.51 -12.87
CA LYS A 241 -11.97 11.34 -14.06
C LYS A 241 -12.29 12.82 -13.75
N ASN A 242 -12.73 13.13 -12.52
CA ASN A 242 -13.28 14.44 -12.18
C ASN A 242 -12.65 15.11 -10.95
N TYR A 243 -11.59 14.56 -10.35
CA TYR A 243 -11.01 15.05 -9.09
C TYR A 243 -10.60 16.54 -9.15
N GLN A 244 -10.29 17.06 -10.34
CA GLN A 244 -9.93 18.46 -10.56
C GLN A 244 -11.13 19.43 -10.36
N ASN A 245 -12.33 18.91 -10.49
CA ASN A 245 -13.57 19.68 -10.40
C ASN A 245 -14.18 19.57 -9.00
N LYS A 246 -15.13 20.43 -8.68
CA LYS A 246 -15.93 20.30 -7.47
C LYS A 246 -16.78 19.03 -7.56
N ILE A 247 -16.37 18.00 -6.81
CA ILE A 247 -17.13 16.76 -6.63
C ILE A 247 -18.14 16.99 -5.50
N THR A 248 -19.42 16.72 -5.78
CA THR A 248 -20.48 16.69 -4.78
C THR A 248 -21.18 15.34 -4.81
N LEU A 249 -21.84 15.00 -3.72
CA LEU A 249 -22.59 13.73 -3.62
C LEU A 249 -23.71 13.66 -4.65
N GLU A 250 -24.34 14.80 -4.95
CA GLU A 250 -25.41 14.92 -5.96
C GLU A 250 -24.89 14.54 -7.35
N LYS A 251 -23.71 15.06 -7.76
CA LYS A 251 -23.11 14.75 -9.06
C LYS A 251 -22.83 13.27 -9.24
N ILE A 252 -22.35 12.60 -8.19
CA ILE A 252 -22.11 11.14 -8.23
C ILE A 252 -23.44 10.39 -8.23
N SER A 253 -24.38 10.82 -7.42
CA SER A 253 -25.75 10.30 -7.35
C SER A 253 -26.43 10.32 -8.71
N ASP A 254 -26.39 11.46 -9.39
CA ASP A 254 -26.95 11.66 -10.74
C ASP A 254 -26.25 10.77 -11.77
N HIS A 255 -24.89 10.71 -11.73
CA HIS A 255 -24.11 9.88 -12.65
C HIS A 255 -24.42 8.39 -12.52
N LEU A 256 -24.66 7.92 -11.30
CA LEU A 256 -24.95 6.52 -11.01
C LEU A 256 -26.45 6.18 -11.00
N CYS A 257 -27.32 7.16 -11.24
CA CYS A 257 -28.78 7.01 -11.16
C CYS A 257 -29.24 6.43 -9.81
N MET A 258 -28.67 6.93 -8.70
CA MET A 258 -28.93 6.44 -7.34
C MET A 258 -29.20 7.60 -6.39
N SER A 259 -29.85 7.32 -5.25
CA SER A 259 -29.99 8.34 -4.20
C SER A 259 -28.66 8.62 -3.50
N VAL A 260 -28.44 9.89 -3.10
CA VAL A 260 -27.27 10.33 -2.34
C VAL A 260 -27.04 9.48 -1.09
N SER A 261 -28.12 9.17 -0.36
CA SER A 261 -28.04 8.35 0.87
C SER A 261 -27.50 6.95 0.58
N ARG A 262 -28.02 6.30 -0.47
CA ARG A 262 -27.62 4.92 -0.82
C ARG A 262 -26.17 4.84 -1.28
N ILE A 263 -25.72 5.73 -2.18
CA ILE A 263 -24.33 5.70 -2.65
C ILE A 263 -23.36 6.09 -1.53
N SER A 264 -23.71 7.04 -0.65
CA SER A 264 -22.87 7.40 0.50
C SER A 264 -22.69 6.25 1.48
N HIS A 265 -23.78 5.50 1.75
CA HIS A 265 -23.74 4.34 2.63
C HIS A 265 -22.89 3.22 2.04
N LEU A 266 -23.18 2.80 0.80
CA LEU A 266 -22.44 1.74 0.10
C LEU A 266 -20.96 2.09 -0.03
N PHE A 267 -20.65 3.32 -0.44
CA PHE A 267 -19.27 3.75 -0.61
C PHE A 267 -18.51 3.70 0.72
N LYS A 268 -19.12 4.16 1.82
CA LYS A 268 -18.48 4.11 3.14
C LYS A 268 -18.36 2.68 3.68
N GLU A 269 -19.35 1.85 3.45
CA GLU A 269 -19.34 0.43 3.84
C GLU A 269 -18.22 -0.34 3.11
N GLU A 270 -18.10 -0.17 1.79
CA GLU A 270 -17.12 -0.90 1.00
C GLU A 270 -15.70 -0.30 1.11
N THR A 271 -15.55 1.04 1.17
CA THR A 271 -14.23 1.70 1.17
C THR A 271 -13.71 2.03 2.57
N GLY A 272 -14.57 2.09 3.57
CA GLY A 272 -14.26 2.60 4.90
C GLY A 272 -14.14 4.13 4.96
N LEU A 273 -14.30 4.84 3.85
CA LEU A 273 -14.17 6.30 3.70
C LEU A 273 -15.46 6.90 3.15
N SER A 274 -15.75 8.14 3.51
CA SER A 274 -16.74 8.89 2.74
C SER A 274 -16.19 9.26 1.36
N ILE A 275 -17.06 9.49 0.40
CA ILE A 275 -16.72 9.95 -0.97
C ILE A 275 -15.82 11.20 -0.93
N ILE A 276 -16.11 12.14 -0.04
CA ILE A 276 -15.34 13.38 0.11
C ILE A 276 -13.94 13.09 0.69
N GLU A 277 -13.83 12.23 1.70
CA GLU A 277 -12.54 11.83 2.27
C GLU A 277 -11.68 11.11 1.22
N TYR A 278 -12.24 10.18 0.47
CA TYR A 278 -11.56 9.49 -0.62
C TYR A 278 -11.04 10.50 -1.67
N THR A 279 -11.89 11.41 -2.13
CA THR A 279 -11.52 12.45 -3.08
C THR A 279 -10.37 13.33 -2.58
N ILE A 280 -10.42 13.75 -1.31
CA ILE A 280 -9.37 14.57 -0.70
C ILE A 280 -8.06 13.77 -0.63
N LYS A 281 -8.09 12.52 -0.19
CA LYS A 281 -6.89 11.66 -0.15
C LYS A 281 -6.27 11.51 -1.54
N LYS A 282 -7.07 11.23 -2.57
CA LYS A 282 -6.61 11.12 -3.96
C LYS A 282 -5.92 12.40 -4.44
N ARG A 283 -6.54 13.56 -4.20
CA ARG A 283 -5.94 14.87 -4.52
C ARG A 283 -4.61 15.11 -3.81
N LEU A 284 -4.52 14.75 -2.53
CA LEU A 284 -3.32 14.95 -1.74
C LEU A 284 -2.17 14.04 -2.19
N LEU A 285 -2.46 12.81 -2.63
CA LEU A 285 -1.46 11.91 -3.22
C LEU A 285 -0.92 12.46 -4.54
N LEU A 286 -1.79 12.98 -5.39
CA LEU A 286 -1.39 13.66 -6.62
C LEU A 286 -0.59 14.95 -6.33
N ALA A 287 -0.96 15.71 -5.28
CA ALA A 287 -0.22 16.88 -4.84
C ALA A 287 1.21 16.54 -4.43
N LYS A 288 1.47 15.42 -3.75
CA LYS A 288 2.83 14.96 -3.44
C LYS A 288 3.66 14.77 -4.70
N LYS A 289 3.09 14.12 -5.71
CA LYS A 289 3.78 13.91 -6.99
C LYS A 289 4.13 15.23 -7.66
N MET A 290 3.15 16.15 -7.80
CA MET A 290 3.35 17.46 -8.42
C MET A 290 4.37 18.34 -7.66
N LEU A 291 4.42 18.25 -6.31
CA LEU A 291 5.42 18.90 -5.51
C LEU A 291 6.84 18.41 -5.83
N LEU A 292 7.02 17.10 -5.99
CA LEU A 292 8.31 16.50 -6.36
C LEU A 292 8.72 16.85 -7.80
N GLU A 293 7.76 17.08 -8.69
CA GLU A 293 7.97 17.59 -10.05
C GLU A 293 8.28 19.10 -10.09
N GLY A 294 8.24 19.78 -8.94
CA GLY A 294 8.61 21.20 -8.79
C GLY A 294 7.47 22.19 -9.02
N GLU A 295 6.22 21.71 -9.08
CA GLU A 295 5.06 22.59 -9.25
C GLU A 295 4.81 23.44 -8.00
N SER A 296 4.34 24.68 -8.21
CA SER A 296 4.03 25.59 -7.11
C SER A 296 2.76 25.15 -6.35
N THR A 297 2.74 25.36 -5.04
CA THR A 297 1.60 25.00 -4.18
C THR A 297 0.29 25.69 -4.59
N SER A 298 0.36 26.92 -5.16
CA SER A 298 -0.83 27.61 -5.68
C SER A 298 -1.38 26.88 -6.89
N LYS A 299 -0.52 26.56 -7.88
CA LYS A 299 -0.91 25.82 -9.09
C LYS A 299 -1.48 24.44 -8.74
N ILE A 300 -0.87 23.74 -7.77
CA ILE A 300 -1.34 22.45 -7.27
C ILE A 300 -2.75 22.58 -6.67
N ALA A 301 -2.96 23.55 -5.78
CA ALA A 301 -4.26 23.76 -5.15
C ALA A 301 -5.37 24.00 -6.17
N ASP A 302 -5.09 24.85 -7.17
CA ASP A 302 -6.04 25.18 -8.23
C ASP A 302 -6.32 23.99 -9.16
N SER A 303 -5.27 23.30 -9.63
CA SER A 303 -5.39 22.19 -10.58
C SER A 303 -6.04 20.94 -9.97
N LEU A 304 -5.92 20.73 -8.65
CA LEU A 304 -6.51 19.61 -7.95
C LEU A 304 -7.88 19.92 -7.32
N GLY A 305 -8.44 21.09 -7.59
CA GLY A 305 -9.80 21.45 -7.18
C GLY A 305 -9.97 21.68 -5.67
N PHE A 306 -8.92 22.14 -4.97
CA PHE A 306 -9.09 22.64 -3.62
C PHE A 306 -9.79 24.01 -3.64
N SER A 307 -10.63 24.25 -2.63
CA SER A 307 -11.40 25.51 -2.55
C SER A 307 -10.53 26.76 -2.35
N SER A 308 -9.32 26.57 -1.83
CA SER A 308 -8.32 27.62 -1.62
C SER A 308 -6.97 27.05 -1.25
N LEU A 309 -5.91 27.83 -1.42
CA LEU A 309 -4.55 27.47 -0.97
C LEU A 309 -4.50 27.16 0.55
N PRO A 310 -5.11 27.94 1.46
CA PRO A 310 -5.18 27.56 2.87
C PRO A 310 -5.90 26.23 3.12
N SER A 311 -6.95 25.92 2.38
CA SER A 311 -7.64 24.62 2.46
C SER A 311 -6.71 23.47 2.07
N PHE A 312 -5.95 23.62 0.99
CA PHE A 312 -4.92 22.65 0.58
C PHE A 312 -3.89 22.43 1.70
N TYR A 313 -3.29 23.49 2.23
CA TYR A 313 -2.30 23.38 3.31
C TYR A 313 -2.85 22.68 4.55
N LYS A 314 -4.07 23.01 4.96
CA LYS A 314 -4.75 22.39 6.10
C LYS A 314 -4.95 20.88 5.88
N GLN A 315 -5.44 20.49 4.70
CA GLN A 315 -5.69 19.09 4.38
C GLN A 315 -4.36 18.32 4.23
N PHE A 316 -3.36 18.89 3.57
CA PHE A 316 -2.06 18.29 3.40
C PHE A 316 -1.38 18.02 4.77
N LYS A 317 -1.37 19.03 5.66
CA LYS A 317 -0.82 18.87 7.01
C LYS A 317 -1.63 17.88 7.86
N LYS A 318 -2.96 17.84 7.68
CA LYS A 318 -3.81 16.85 8.36
C LYS A 318 -3.44 15.42 7.95
N GLU A 319 -3.26 15.16 6.65
CA GLU A 319 -2.97 13.83 6.11
C GLU A 319 -1.52 13.41 6.40
N PHE A 320 -0.55 14.23 6.01
CA PHE A 320 0.88 13.86 6.05
C PHE A 320 1.61 14.33 7.30
N LYS A 321 0.95 15.05 8.24
CA LYS A 321 1.49 15.60 9.48
C LYS A 321 2.56 16.68 9.30
N ILE A 322 2.96 16.97 8.09
CA ILE A 322 3.93 18.00 7.68
C ILE A 322 3.30 18.94 6.64
N THR A 323 3.85 20.12 6.50
CA THR A 323 3.43 21.06 5.46
C THR A 323 4.01 20.68 4.09
N PRO A 324 3.45 21.17 2.96
CA PRO A 324 4.04 20.97 1.63
C PRO A 324 5.50 21.42 1.53
N LYS A 325 5.87 22.50 2.23
CA LYS A 325 7.25 23.01 2.27
C LYS A 325 8.19 22.06 3.04
N GLU A 326 7.76 21.59 4.20
CA GLU A 326 8.53 20.60 4.99
C GLU A 326 8.68 19.29 4.22
N PHE A 327 7.62 18.85 3.52
CA PHE A 327 7.68 17.67 2.66
C PHE A 327 8.80 17.78 1.61
N LEU A 328 8.91 18.92 0.90
CA LEU A 328 9.97 19.14 -0.07
C LEU A 328 11.39 19.16 0.54
N ILE A 329 11.52 19.61 1.79
CA ILE A 329 12.82 19.61 2.50
C ILE A 329 13.25 18.16 2.83
N TYR A 330 12.31 17.34 3.31
CA TYR A 330 12.57 15.94 3.69
C TYR A 330 12.67 14.96 2.50
N SER A 331 12.20 15.37 1.32
CA SER A 331 12.25 14.56 0.09
C SER A 331 13.51 14.72 -0.73
N LYS A 332 14.39 15.68 -0.37
CA LYS A 332 15.71 15.89 -0.97
C LYS A 332 16.77 15.08 -0.25
#